data_3dd58a305ef0df65896d4d2e41cd639a
#
_entry.id   3dd58a305ef0df65896d4d2e41cd639a
#
_cell.length_a   1.000
_cell.length_b   1.000
_cell.length_c   1.000
_cell.angle_alpha   90.00
_cell.angle_beta   90.00
_cell.angle_gamma   90.00
#
_symmetry.space_group_name_H-M   'P 1'
#
loop_
_entity.id
_entity.type
_entity.pdbx_description
1 polymer ?
#
loop_
_entity_poly.entity_id
_entity_poly.type
_entity_poly.pdbx_seq_one_letter_code
_entity_poly.pdbx_strand_id
1 'polypeptide(L)'
;SVGGTINVVTKTSDMKEGGSVSTGFGNANYLKTQASYNTGLMKNGLSASVLLSSTTGDGYVDGTKFEGKNYFIALGYKPNDKHDFQFTFTGAPQWHNQRSTYVTIATYQKYGTVDQPNTRYNSDWGYLNGEQFNMKRNFYHKPVASLNWDWKINETTKLSTVLYGSWGRGG
;
A
#
# COMPACT_ATOMS: atom_id res chain seq x y z
N SER A 1 -13.89 -4.21 25.21
CA SER A 1 -13.53 -3.79 23.83
C SER A 1 -14.28 -4.69 22.85
N VAL A 2 -15.01 -4.11 21.92
CA VAL A 2 -15.64 -4.85 20.82
C VAL A 2 -14.64 -4.86 19.69
N GLY A 3 -14.00 -6.01 19.44
CA GLY A 3 -13.14 -6.23 18.31
C GLY A 3 -13.93 -6.91 17.18
N GLY A 4 -13.73 -6.47 15.95
CA GLY A 4 -14.24 -7.12 14.74
C GLY A 4 -13.10 -7.69 13.91
N THR A 5 -13.36 -8.75 13.17
CA THR A 5 -12.44 -9.29 12.17
C THR A 5 -12.98 -8.98 10.79
N ILE A 6 -12.15 -8.33 9.94
CA ILE A 6 -12.45 -8.15 8.52
C ILE A 6 -11.58 -9.18 7.78
N ASN A 7 -12.24 -10.10 7.08
CA ASN A 7 -11.57 -11.05 6.19
C ASN A 7 -11.76 -10.60 4.73
N VAL A 8 -10.65 -10.33 4.04
CA VAL A 8 -10.67 -9.97 2.62
C VAL A 8 -10.13 -11.13 1.82
N VAL A 9 -10.98 -11.71 0.98
CA VAL A 9 -10.61 -12.78 0.07
C VAL A 9 -10.69 -12.24 -1.36
N THR A 10 -9.59 -12.29 -2.09
CA THR A 10 -9.53 -11.92 -3.50
C THR A 10 -9.27 -13.16 -4.33
N LYS A 11 -10.15 -13.46 -5.28
CA LYS A 11 -9.99 -14.56 -6.25
C LYS A 11 -9.98 -14.00 -7.66
N THR A 12 -8.90 -14.25 -8.38
CA THR A 12 -8.77 -13.80 -9.77
C THR A 12 -9.76 -14.51 -10.70
N SER A 13 -10.10 -15.76 -10.40
CA SER A 13 -11.09 -16.55 -11.12
C SER A 13 -12.52 -15.99 -11.07
N ASP A 14 -12.83 -15.21 -10.02
CA ASP A 14 -14.15 -14.61 -9.82
C ASP A 14 -14.24 -13.17 -10.37
N MET A 15 -13.10 -12.62 -10.81
CA MET A 15 -13.03 -11.28 -11.40
C MET A 15 -13.50 -11.29 -12.84
N LYS A 16 -14.17 -10.21 -13.26
CA LYS A 16 -14.48 -9.97 -14.68
C LYS A 16 -13.25 -9.43 -15.39
N GLU A 17 -13.10 -9.76 -16.67
CA GLU A 17 -12.10 -9.15 -17.53
C GLU A 17 -12.32 -7.62 -17.58
N GLY A 18 -11.23 -6.89 -17.45
CA GLY A 18 -11.26 -5.43 -17.51
C GLY A 18 -10.13 -4.80 -16.74
N GLY A 19 -9.97 -3.51 -16.94
CA GLY A 19 -8.95 -2.72 -16.26
C GLY A 19 -9.42 -1.31 -15.98
N SER A 20 -8.63 -0.62 -15.17
CA SER A 20 -8.87 0.78 -14.85
C SER A 20 -7.54 1.53 -14.71
N VAL A 21 -7.59 2.81 -15.06
CA VAL A 21 -6.53 3.77 -14.76
C VAL A 21 -7.19 4.92 -14.01
N SER A 22 -6.61 5.34 -12.93
CA SER A 22 -7.09 6.46 -12.12
C SER A 22 -5.95 7.36 -11.70
N THR A 23 -6.26 8.65 -11.57
CA THR A 23 -5.36 9.65 -10.99
C THR A 23 -6.13 10.49 -10.00
N GLY A 24 -5.47 10.88 -8.92
CA GLY A 24 -6.03 11.73 -7.87
C GLY A 24 -5.05 12.82 -7.48
N PHE A 25 -5.56 14.02 -7.28
CA PHE A 25 -4.79 15.20 -6.88
C PHE A 25 -5.32 15.69 -5.53
N GLY A 26 -4.45 16.32 -4.77
CA GLY A 26 -4.82 16.90 -3.50
C GLY A 26 -3.88 18.03 -3.07
N ASN A 27 -4.14 18.59 -1.90
CA ASN A 27 -3.30 19.61 -1.31
C ASN A 27 -1.88 19.08 -1.04
N ALA A 28 -0.91 19.99 -0.88
CA ALA A 28 0.49 19.67 -0.62
C ALA A 28 1.10 18.75 -1.69
N ASN A 29 0.82 19.05 -2.96
CA ASN A 29 1.31 18.31 -4.12
C ASN A 29 1.00 16.81 -4.08
N TYR A 30 -0.09 16.43 -3.40
CA TYR A 30 -0.54 15.04 -3.41
C TYR A 30 -0.90 14.63 -4.84
N LEU A 31 -0.27 13.55 -5.29
CA LEU A 31 -0.56 12.89 -6.55
C LEU A 31 -0.60 11.38 -6.33
N LYS A 32 -1.71 10.75 -6.75
CA LYS A 32 -1.82 9.31 -6.84
C LYS A 32 -2.16 8.89 -8.25
N THR A 33 -1.43 7.92 -8.77
CA THR A 33 -1.74 7.26 -10.05
C THR A 33 -1.83 5.77 -9.82
N GLN A 34 -2.83 5.14 -10.39
CA GLN A 34 -3.08 3.70 -10.26
C GLN A 34 -3.55 3.13 -11.58
N ALA A 35 -3.05 1.94 -11.91
CA ALA A 35 -3.52 1.13 -13.02
C ALA A 35 -3.78 -0.30 -12.54
N SER A 36 -4.84 -0.92 -13.05
CA SER A 36 -5.16 -2.32 -12.77
C SER A 36 -5.71 -2.99 -14.01
N TYR A 37 -5.50 -4.31 -14.09
CA TYR A 37 -6.08 -5.15 -15.12
C TYR A 37 -6.34 -6.56 -14.57
N ASN A 38 -7.47 -7.14 -14.97
CA ASN A 38 -7.88 -8.51 -14.68
C ASN A 38 -8.20 -9.22 -15.98
N THR A 39 -7.70 -10.43 -16.15
CA THR A 39 -8.04 -11.24 -17.34
C THR A 39 -9.42 -11.91 -17.24
N GLY A 40 -9.97 -12.00 -16.02
CA GLY A 40 -11.05 -12.94 -15.73
C GLY A 40 -10.57 -14.39 -15.84
N LEU A 41 -11.49 -15.33 -15.70
CA LEU A 41 -11.22 -16.76 -15.91
C LEU A 41 -11.21 -17.08 -17.41
N MET A 42 -10.05 -17.45 -17.92
CA MET A 42 -9.87 -17.83 -19.32
C MET A 42 -10.32 -19.28 -19.56
N LYS A 43 -10.56 -19.65 -20.83
CA LYS A 43 -11.02 -21.00 -21.24
C LYS A 43 -10.07 -22.13 -20.83
N ASN A 44 -8.79 -21.83 -20.66
CA ASN A 44 -7.77 -22.79 -20.20
C ASN A 44 -7.68 -22.91 -18.67
N GLY A 45 -8.60 -22.29 -17.95
CA GLY A 45 -8.63 -22.30 -16.47
C GLY A 45 -7.66 -21.32 -15.80
N LEU A 46 -6.91 -20.53 -16.53
CA LEU A 46 -6.02 -19.52 -15.98
C LEU A 46 -6.75 -18.21 -15.75
N SER A 47 -6.29 -17.44 -14.78
CA SER A 47 -6.69 -16.06 -14.53
C SER A 47 -5.50 -15.27 -13.98
N ALA A 48 -5.49 -13.98 -14.23
CA ALA A 48 -4.45 -13.08 -13.71
C ALA A 48 -5.04 -11.72 -13.33
N SER A 49 -4.47 -11.12 -12.31
CA SER A 49 -4.77 -9.75 -11.91
C SER A 49 -3.49 -9.01 -11.60
N VAL A 50 -3.40 -7.76 -12.02
CA VAL A 50 -2.30 -6.87 -11.70
C VAL A 50 -2.85 -5.51 -11.24
N LEU A 51 -2.25 -4.93 -10.22
CA LEU A 51 -2.47 -3.55 -9.82
C LEU A 51 -1.12 -2.92 -9.47
N LEU A 52 -0.89 -1.75 -10.04
CA LEU A 52 0.28 -0.92 -9.74
C LEU A 52 -0.19 0.48 -9.36
N SER A 53 0.41 1.07 -8.34
CA SER A 53 0.15 2.47 -8.02
C SER A 53 1.39 3.19 -7.51
N SER A 54 1.38 4.50 -7.69
CA SER A 54 2.36 5.42 -7.14
C SER A 54 1.62 6.56 -6.45
N THR A 55 2.09 6.94 -5.27
CA THR A 55 1.54 8.06 -4.49
C THR A 55 2.70 8.91 -4.01
N THR A 56 2.63 10.21 -4.23
CA THR A 56 3.63 11.19 -3.79
C THR A 56 2.95 12.38 -3.14
N GLY A 57 3.67 13.11 -2.33
CA GLY A 57 3.19 14.37 -1.75
C GLY A 57 4.24 15.01 -0.86
N ASP A 58 4.06 16.30 -0.57
CA ASP A 58 4.97 17.05 0.30
C ASP A 58 4.54 17.00 1.78
N GLY A 59 3.31 16.53 2.05
CA GLY A 59 2.72 16.55 3.38
C GLY A 59 2.26 17.95 3.81
N TYR A 60 1.45 18.00 4.87
CA TYR A 60 0.97 19.28 5.45
C TYR A 60 2.07 20.01 6.21
N VAL A 61 2.91 19.30 6.94
CA VAL A 61 4.02 19.82 7.73
C VAL A 61 5.25 20.01 6.85
N ASP A 62 6.00 21.08 7.06
CA ASP A 62 7.17 21.40 6.25
C ASP A 62 8.19 20.25 6.29
N GLY A 63 8.69 19.89 5.11
CA GLY A 63 9.68 18.83 4.93
C GLY A 63 9.19 17.41 5.19
N THR A 64 7.87 17.15 5.26
CA THR A 64 7.29 15.80 5.44
C THR A 64 6.93 15.12 4.11
N LYS A 65 7.78 15.28 3.11
CA LYS A 65 7.64 14.63 1.80
C LYS A 65 7.57 13.12 1.93
N PHE A 66 6.74 12.49 1.09
CA PHE A 66 6.57 11.05 1.04
C PHE A 66 6.42 10.52 -0.38
N GLU A 67 6.79 9.27 -0.55
CA GLU A 67 6.55 8.47 -1.75
C GLU A 67 6.18 7.04 -1.32
N GLY A 68 5.13 6.51 -1.92
CA GLY A 68 4.71 5.13 -1.78
C GLY A 68 4.37 4.53 -3.13
N LYS A 69 4.75 3.28 -3.33
CA LYS A 69 4.36 2.48 -4.49
C LYS A 69 3.65 1.24 -4.01
N ASN A 70 2.68 0.76 -4.77
CA ASN A 70 2.06 -0.52 -4.48
C ASN A 70 2.10 -1.38 -5.73
N TYR A 71 2.34 -2.65 -5.51
CA TYR A 71 2.18 -3.67 -6.52
C TYR A 71 1.38 -4.84 -5.95
N PHE A 72 0.49 -5.35 -6.76
CA PHE A 72 -0.28 -6.56 -6.51
C PHE A 72 -0.31 -7.37 -7.80
N ILE A 73 0.12 -8.62 -7.71
CA ILE A 73 0.11 -9.59 -8.82
C ILE A 73 -0.54 -10.84 -8.28
N ALA A 74 -1.56 -11.32 -8.97
CA ALA A 74 -2.20 -12.57 -8.61
C ALA A 74 -2.38 -13.43 -9.87
N LEU A 75 -2.11 -14.72 -9.74
CA LEU A 75 -2.26 -15.73 -10.77
C LEU A 75 -3.18 -16.82 -10.23
N GLY A 76 -4.25 -17.10 -10.94
CA GLY A 76 -5.21 -18.15 -10.62
C GLY A 76 -5.15 -19.29 -11.63
N TYR A 77 -5.37 -20.52 -11.15
CA TYR A 77 -5.52 -21.70 -11.98
C TYR A 77 -6.63 -22.59 -11.45
N LYS A 78 -7.70 -22.69 -12.23
CA LYS A 78 -8.87 -23.51 -11.95
C LYS A 78 -9.00 -24.58 -13.06
N PRO A 79 -8.28 -25.72 -12.92
CA PRO A 79 -8.29 -26.78 -13.93
C PRO A 79 -9.66 -27.45 -14.10
N ASN A 80 -10.48 -27.41 -13.05
CA ASN A 80 -11.82 -28.01 -13.00
C ASN A 80 -12.62 -27.40 -11.82
N ASP A 81 -13.85 -27.84 -11.63
CA ASP A 81 -14.73 -27.32 -10.56
C ASP A 81 -14.36 -27.80 -9.15
N LYS A 82 -13.39 -28.70 -9.02
CA LYS A 82 -12.94 -29.21 -7.73
C LYS A 82 -11.74 -28.50 -7.18
N HIS A 83 -10.90 -27.93 -8.03
CA HIS A 83 -9.64 -27.32 -7.61
C HIS A 83 -9.54 -25.88 -8.08
N ASP A 84 -9.16 -25.00 -7.15
CA ASP A 84 -8.89 -23.58 -7.40
C ASP A 84 -7.57 -23.21 -6.69
N PHE A 85 -6.57 -22.85 -7.47
CA PHE A 85 -5.27 -22.41 -6.99
C PHE A 85 -5.10 -20.92 -7.24
N GLN A 86 -4.55 -20.22 -6.26
CA GLN A 86 -4.21 -18.81 -6.44
C GLN A 86 -2.86 -18.51 -5.80
N PHE A 87 -1.95 -18.00 -6.60
CA PHE A 87 -0.72 -17.37 -6.13
C PHE A 87 -0.92 -15.85 -6.09
N THR A 88 -0.46 -15.21 -5.00
CA THR A 88 -0.50 -13.75 -4.85
C THR A 88 0.86 -13.24 -4.41
N PHE A 89 1.32 -12.17 -5.02
CA PHE A 89 2.51 -11.45 -4.63
C PHE A 89 2.18 -9.96 -4.52
N THR A 90 2.39 -9.37 -3.35
CA THR A 90 2.04 -7.98 -3.09
C THR A 90 3.08 -7.30 -2.22
N GLY A 91 3.21 -5.99 -2.36
CA GLY A 91 4.06 -5.19 -1.51
C GLY A 91 3.82 -3.69 -1.74
N ALA A 92 4.27 -2.92 -0.76
CA ALA A 92 4.09 -1.47 -0.72
C ALA A 92 5.39 -0.80 -0.25
N PRO A 93 6.44 -0.72 -1.11
CA PRO A 93 7.62 0.06 -0.77
C PRO A 93 7.24 1.53 -0.61
N GLN A 94 7.69 2.11 0.48
CA GLN A 94 7.42 3.51 0.80
C GLN A 94 8.56 4.14 1.57
N TRP A 95 8.67 5.45 1.48
CA TRP A 95 9.41 6.27 2.40
C TRP A 95 8.67 7.56 2.71
N HIS A 96 8.91 8.12 3.88
CA HIS A 96 8.41 9.43 4.26
C HIS A 96 9.35 10.11 5.25
N ASN A 97 9.42 11.41 5.14
CA ASN A 97 10.07 12.24 6.12
C ASN A 97 9.10 12.53 7.27
N GLN A 98 9.61 12.64 8.47
CA GLN A 98 8.81 12.78 9.68
C GLN A 98 9.03 14.12 10.36
N ARG A 99 8.07 14.50 11.22
CA ARG A 99 8.24 15.42 12.33
C ARG A 99 8.05 14.62 13.62
N SER A 100 9.11 14.13 14.19
CA SER A 100 9.10 13.28 15.38
C SER A 100 9.67 13.96 16.62
N THR A 101 10.44 15.03 16.45
CA THR A 101 10.98 15.81 17.56
C THR A 101 9.90 16.71 18.15
N TYR A 102 9.65 16.54 19.45
CA TYR A 102 8.72 17.39 20.19
C TYR A 102 9.32 18.77 20.40
N VAL A 103 8.54 19.80 20.12
CA VAL A 103 8.88 21.19 20.39
C VAL A 103 7.79 21.84 21.24
N THR A 104 8.14 22.92 21.96
CA THR A 104 7.21 23.66 22.79
C THR A 104 6.24 24.51 21.95
N ILE A 105 5.10 24.88 22.51
CA ILE A 105 4.17 25.84 21.88
C ILE A 105 4.88 27.17 21.57
N ALA A 106 5.75 27.62 22.47
CA ALA A 106 6.55 28.83 22.26
C ALA A 106 7.43 28.76 21.00
N THR A 107 7.91 27.56 20.62
CA THR A 107 8.64 27.37 19.37
C THR A 107 7.76 27.60 18.16
N TYR A 108 6.53 27.06 18.13
CA TYR A 108 5.58 27.32 17.04
C TYR A 108 5.21 28.80 16.93
N GLN A 109 5.06 29.49 18.07
CA GLN A 109 4.82 30.94 18.14
C GLN A 109 6.02 31.74 17.63
N LYS A 110 7.24 31.33 17.99
CA LYS A 110 8.47 31.97 17.49
C LYS A 110 8.61 31.96 15.96
N TYR A 111 8.19 30.88 15.32
CA TYR A 111 8.24 30.74 13.86
C TYR A 111 6.92 31.10 13.17
N GLY A 112 5.96 31.61 13.89
CA GLY A 112 4.71 32.23 13.47
C GLY A 112 4.47 33.51 14.27
N THR A 113 3.30 33.61 14.89
CA THR A 113 2.97 34.65 15.88
C THR A 113 2.31 34.02 17.09
N VAL A 114 2.09 34.80 18.15
CA VAL A 114 1.35 34.32 19.36
C VAL A 114 -0.04 33.87 18.98
N ASP A 115 -0.74 34.64 18.13
CA ASP A 115 -2.14 34.37 17.73
C ASP A 115 -2.23 33.38 16.57
N GLN A 116 -1.19 33.25 15.76
CA GLN A 116 -1.10 32.34 14.62
C GLN A 116 0.22 31.57 14.63
N PRO A 117 0.36 30.57 15.50
CA PRO A 117 1.56 29.74 15.58
C PRO A 117 1.79 28.99 14.26
N ASN A 118 3.05 28.84 13.85
CA ASN A 118 3.39 28.07 12.65
C ASN A 118 3.26 26.56 12.92
N THR A 119 2.06 26.03 12.79
CA THR A 119 1.77 24.59 12.97
C THR A 119 2.47 23.69 11.94
N ARG A 120 2.96 24.26 10.85
CA ARG A 120 3.73 23.54 9.83
C ARG A 120 5.21 23.41 10.15
N TYR A 121 5.71 24.16 11.13
CA TYR A 121 7.12 24.12 11.52
C TYR A 121 7.57 22.70 11.86
N ASN A 122 8.75 22.33 11.36
CA ASN A 122 9.37 21.04 11.57
C ASN A 122 10.86 21.24 11.94
N SER A 123 11.22 20.91 13.16
CA SER A 123 12.59 21.01 13.63
C SER A 123 13.53 19.93 13.07
N ASP A 124 12.98 18.87 12.51
CA ASP A 124 13.74 17.77 11.92
C ASP A 124 14.12 18.04 10.45
N TRP A 125 13.63 19.15 9.87
CA TRP A 125 13.80 19.53 8.48
C TRP A 125 14.59 20.84 8.34
N GLY A 126 15.35 20.93 7.27
CA GLY A 126 16.12 22.10 6.89
C GLY A 126 16.84 21.91 5.56
N TYR A 127 17.97 22.57 5.43
CA TYR A 127 18.82 22.48 4.24
C TYR A 127 20.24 22.00 4.64
N LEU A 128 20.77 21.10 3.85
CA LEU A 128 22.15 20.63 3.94
C LEU A 128 22.81 20.82 2.57
N ASN A 129 23.86 21.63 2.50
CA ASN A 129 24.55 21.95 1.24
C ASN A 129 23.63 22.53 0.15
N GLY A 130 22.60 23.28 0.54
CA GLY A 130 21.63 23.88 -0.38
C GLY A 130 20.48 22.97 -0.80
N GLU A 131 20.47 21.71 -0.41
CA GLU A 131 19.38 20.76 -0.69
C GLU A 131 18.51 20.54 0.53
N GLN A 132 17.23 20.26 0.31
CA GLN A 132 16.31 19.93 1.36
C GLN A 132 16.73 18.61 2.04
N PHE A 133 16.77 18.64 3.34
CA PHE A 133 17.18 17.51 4.17
C PHE A 133 16.25 17.37 5.37
N ASN A 134 15.88 16.12 5.68
CA ASN A 134 15.15 15.78 6.90
C ASN A 134 15.93 14.70 7.65
N MET A 135 16.24 14.95 8.93
CA MET A 135 16.99 14.02 9.78
C MET A 135 16.21 12.77 10.17
N LYS A 136 14.88 12.79 9.99
CA LYS A 136 13.96 11.72 10.40
C LYS A 136 13.22 11.19 9.20
N ARG A 137 13.88 10.31 8.44
CA ARG A 137 13.27 9.58 7.34
C ARG A 137 12.98 8.15 7.78
N ASN A 138 11.77 7.70 7.52
CA ASN A 138 11.39 6.29 7.63
C ASN A 138 11.23 5.70 6.23
N PHE A 139 11.67 4.48 6.03
CA PHE A 139 11.35 3.69 4.85
C PHE A 139 10.89 2.30 5.26
N TYR A 140 10.04 1.71 4.44
CA TYR A 140 9.47 0.41 4.75
C TYR A 140 9.08 -0.35 3.48
N HIS A 141 9.42 -1.63 3.43
CA HIS A 141 8.96 -2.55 2.41
C HIS A 141 8.83 -3.95 3.00
N LYS A 142 7.62 -4.49 2.98
CA LYS A 142 7.30 -5.83 3.47
C LYS A 142 6.48 -6.58 2.42
N PRO A 143 7.13 -7.20 1.41
CA PRO A 143 6.42 -8.04 0.46
C PRO A 143 5.85 -9.29 1.14
N VAL A 144 4.74 -9.74 0.57
CA VAL A 144 4.05 -10.97 0.97
C VAL A 144 3.81 -11.80 -0.28
N ALA A 145 4.17 -13.07 -0.22
CA ALA A 145 3.78 -14.07 -1.19
C ALA A 145 2.84 -15.07 -0.52
N SER A 146 1.77 -15.46 -1.19
CA SER A 146 0.86 -16.50 -0.70
C SER A 146 0.43 -17.44 -1.82
N LEU A 147 0.22 -18.70 -1.46
CA LEU A 147 -0.36 -19.72 -2.31
C LEU A 147 -1.60 -20.26 -1.60
N ASN A 148 -2.74 -20.14 -2.23
CA ASN A 148 -4.01 -20.65 -1.75
C ASN A 148 -4.46 -21.81 -2.62
N TRP A 149 -5.00 -22.84 -2.02
CA TRP A 149 -5.58 -23.98 -2.68
C TRP A 149 -6.92 -24.32 -2.05
N ASP A 150 -7.98 -24.20 -2.81
CA ASP A 150 -9.33 -24.65 -2.47
C ASP A 150 -9.61 -25.97 -3.17
N TRP A 151 -9.97 -27.00 -2.40
CA TRP A 151 -10.34 -28.30 -2.91
C TRP A 151 -11.76 -28.66 -2.45
N LYS A 152 -12.68 -28.76 -3.41
CA LYS A 152 -14.03 -29.29 -3.21
C LYS A 152 -13.96 -30.81 -3.29
N ILE A 153 -13.86 -31.47 -2.12
CA ILE A 153 -13.73 -32.94 -2.03
C ILE A 153 -15.03 -33.60 -2.51
N ASN A 154 -16.16 -33.06 -2.04
CA ASN A 154 -17.52 -33.47 -2.45
C ASN A 154 -18.49 -32.31 -2.23
N GLU A 155 -19.80 -32.52 -2.35
CA GLU A 155 -20.83 -31.48 -2.26
C GLU A 155 -20.93 -30.84 -0.87
N THR A 156 -20.51 -31.56 0.17
CA THR A 156 -20.62 -31.12 1.57
C THR A 156 -19.29 -30.76 2.20
N THR A 157 -18.17 -31.09 1.54
CA THR A 157 -16.83 -30.98 2.14
C THR A 157 -15.89 -30.20 1.25
N LYS A 158 -15.31 -29.14 1.80
CA LYS A 158 -14.29 -28.32 1.17
C LYS A 158 -13.07 -28.22 2.10
N LEU A 159 -11.88 -28.35 1.53
CA LEU A 159 -10.61 -28.06 2.17
C LEU A 159 -10.02 -26.78 1.57
N SER A 160 -9.64 -25.83 2.42
CA SER A 160 -8.93 -24.61 2.02
C SER A 160 -7.57 -24.61 2.71
N THR A 161 -6.51 -24.49 1.91
CA THR A 161 -5.12 -24.47 2.37
C THR A 161 -4.49 -23.15 1.97
N VAL A 162 -3.80 -22.50 2.90
CA VAL A 162 -3.05 -21.27 2.66
C VAL A 162 -1.62 -21.45 3.12
N LEU A 163 -0.68 -21.23 2.22
CA LEU A 163 0.75 -21.11 2.52
C LEU A 163 1.17 -19.67 2.19
N TYR A 164 1.79 -18.99 3.15
CA TYR A 164 2.29 -17.65 2.91
C TYR A 164 3.65 -17.41 3.55
N GLY A 165 4.39 -16.49 2.98
CA GLY A 165 5.64 -15.98 3.51
C GLY A 165 5.71 -14.47 3.35
N SER A 166 6.32 -13.80 4.32
CA SER A 166 6.62 -12.38 4.21
C SER A 166 8.00 -12.09 4.76
N TRP A 167 8.65 -11.09 4.18
CA TRP A 167 9.93 -10.59 4.67
C TRP A 167 9.88 -9.07 4.64
N GLY A 168 10.53 -8.43 5.59
CA GLY A 168 10.45 -6.99 5.76
C GLY A 168 11.82 -6.34 5.83
N ARG A 169 11.91 -5.13 5.29
CA ARG A 169 13.03 -4.22 5.47
C ARG A 169 12.49 -2.83 5.75
N GLY A 170 13.06 -2.14 6.75
CA GLY A 170 12.66 -0.80 7.10
C GLY A 170 13.63 -0.17 8.09
N GLY A 171 13.53 1.15 8.27
CA GLY A 171 14.33 1.94 9.22
C GLY A 171 13.89 3.40 9.22
#